data_80a78ff013353ab65e1db90b5bdb6722
#
_entry.id   80a78ff013353ab65e1db90b5bdb6722
#
_cell.length_a   1.000
_cell.length_b   1.000
_cell.length_c   1.000
_cell.angle_alpha   90.00
_cell.angle_beta   90.00
_cell.angle_gamma   90.00
#
_symmetry.space_group_name_H-M   'P 1'
#
loop_
_entity.id
_entity.type
_entity.pdbx_description
1 polymer ?
#
loop_
_entity_poly.entity_id
_entity_poly.type
_entity_poly.pdbx_seq_one_letter_code
_entity_poly.pdbx_strand_id
1 'polypeptide(L)'
;MPGTQKRRAAASPLRAIPVPKEENYVTASLTNAGQDSATKSNIYALAAGTKRGEFSTSKQRERMRALIESLDNPTKDPAVHPTLIGTWELLYESSGFPFRSSPFFWAVGKLLGEQADFFYSAHDHQTSIFGGGVGACLQRIGTGTLESDCVVQASLGVPPIGFSPIFAGYGSVITKGTTRTVDGDTIGMTLASLSTTVRQDDASVLPALNFLNGTTVPVGEVMNRITDGSSEVKMRITYLDDELRISELEDGTKLVYRRVEE
;
A
#
# COMPACT_ATOMS: atom_id res chain seq x y z
N MET A 1 -71.53 -32.85 -41.05
CA MET A 1 -70.73 -32.35 -39.95
C MET A 1 -69.26 -32.66 -40.27
N PRO A 2 -68.38 -31.67 -40.51
CA PRO A 2 -66.95 -31.92 -40.87
C PRO A 2 -66.06 -32.03 -39.65
N GLY A 3 -65.21 -33.07 -39.64
CA GLY A 3 -64.30 -33.40 -38.59
C GLY A 3 -63.12 -32.47 -38.49
N THR A 4 -62.83 -32.04 -37.29
CA THR A 4 -61.71 -31.15 -36.91
C THR A 4 -60.41 -31.94 -36.84
N GLN A 5 -59.47 -31.69 -37.78
CA GLN A 5 -58.14 -32.24 -37.80
C GLN A 5 -57.23 -31.38 -36.87
N LYS A 6 -56.85 -31.95 -35.72
CA LYS A 6 -55.83 -31.33 -34.84
C LYS A 6 -54.43 -31.45 -35.48
N ARG A 7 -53.86 -30.29 -35.87
CA ARG A 7 -52.44 -30.18 -36.25
C ARG A 7 -51.58 -30.36 -34.98
N ARG A 8 -50.70 -31.36 -34.97
CA ARG A 8 -49.63 -31.51 -34.00
C ARG A 8 -48.55 -30.46 -34.36
N ALA A 9 -48.22 -29.57 -33.40
CA ALA A 9 -47.08 -28.69 -33.49
C ALA A 9 -45.80 -29.52 -33.35
N ALA A 10 -44.89 -29.40 -34.31
CA ALA A 10 -43.56 -29.98 -34.29
C ALA A 10 -42.70 -29.21 -33.27
N ALA A 11 -42.13 -29.91 -32.29
CA ALA A 11 -41.17 -29.36 -31.36
C ALA A 11 -39.86 -28.99 -32.12
N SER A 12 -39.42 -27.74 -32.02
CA SER A 12 -38.16 -27.31 -32.54
C SER A 12 -37.01 -28.03 -31.81
N PRO A 13 -35.97 -28.51 -32.50
CA PRO A 13 -34.82 -29.13 -31.85
C PRO A 13 -34.08 -28.10 -30.99
N LEU A 14 -33.83 -28.42 -29.72
CA LEU A 14 -32.95 -27.67 -28.81
C LEU A 14 -31.59 -27.52 -29.46
N ARG A 15 -31.20 -26.29 -29.78
CA ARG A 15 -29.87 -25.94 -30.29
C ARG A 15 -28.87 -26.24 -29.17
N ALA A 16 -27.99 -27.22 -29.38
CA ALA A 16 -26.90 -27.51 -28.44
C ALA A 16 -26.02 -26.26 -28.27
N ILE A 17 -25.86 -25.85 -27.03
CA ILE A 17 -24.90 -24.79 -26.68
C ILE A 17 -23.50 -25.36 -26.93
N PRO A 18 -22.63 -24.74 -27.75
CA PRO A 18 -21.29 -25.24 -27.96
C PRO A 18 -20.51 -25.16 -26.64
N VAL A 19 -20.05 -26.32 -26.13
CA VAL A 19 -19.10 -26.36 -25.02
C VAL A 19 -17.77 -25.84 -25.55
N PRO A 20 -17.18 -24.80 -24.92
CA PRO A 20 -15.88 -24.31 -25.35
C PRO A 20 -14.84 -25.43 -25.18
N LYS A 21 -13.97 -25.63 -26.16
CA LYS A 21 -12.91 -26.66 -26.08
C LYS A 21 -11.91 -26.27 -25.01
N GLU A 22 -11.46 -27.19 -24.20
CA GLU A 22 -10.47 -27.00 -23.12
C GLU A 22 -9.20 -26.29 -23.59
N GLU A 23 -8.77 -26.48 -24.82
CA GLU A 23 -7.60 -25.80 -25.42
C GLU A 23 -7.69 -24.27 -25.40
N ASN A 24 -8.90 -23.70 -25.50
CA ASN A 24 -9.08 -22.24 -25.49
C ASN A 24 -8.89 -21.65 -24.08
N TYR A 25 -9.18 -22.39 -23.02
CA TYR A 25 -8.98 -21.93 -21.65
C TYR A 25 -7.50 -21.94 -21.25
N VAL A 26 -6.76 -22.98 -21.66
CA VAL A 26 -5.32 -23.07 -21.39
C VAL A 26 -4.57 -21.96 -22.12
N THR A 27 -4.88 -21.70 -23.37
CA THR A 27 -4.21 -20.63 -24.16
C THR A 27 -4.52 -19.25 -23.62
N ALA A 28 -5.78 -18.97 -23.23
CA ALA A 28 -6.17 -17.69 -22.62
C ALA A 28 -5.49 -17.47 -21.26
N SER A 29 -5.41 -18.52 -20.44
CA SER A 29 -4.73 -18.47 -19.14
C SER A 29 -3.22 -18.20 -19.28
N LEU A 30 -2.54 -18.83 -20.24
CA LEU A 30 -1.10 -18.61 -20.49
C LEU A 30 -0.82 -17.21 -21.05
N THR A 31 -1.70 -16.64 -21.87
CA THR A 31 -1.55 -15.26 -22.38
C THR A 31 -1.78 -14.24 -21.28
N ASN A 32 -2.75 -14.43 -20.39
CA ASN A 32 -3.00 -13.54 -19.25
C ASN A 32 -1.82 -13.57 -18.25
N ALA A 33 -1.32 -14.74 -17.88
CA ALA A 33 -0.16 -14.86 -16.99
C ALA A 33 1.10 -14.16 -17.54
N GLY A 34 1.33 -14.24 -18.85
CA GLY A 34 2.42 -13.52 -19.51
C GLY A 34 2.21 -12.00 -19.52
N GLN A 35 0.98 -11.54 -19.68
CA GLN A 35 0.62 -10.13 -19.65
C GLN A 35 0.75 -9.55 -18.23
N ASP A 36 0.30 -10.26 -17.21
CA ASP A 36 0.42 -9.85 -15.80
C ASP A 36 1.88 -9.76 -15.38
N SER A 37 2.73 -10.70 -15.77
CA SER A 37 4.16 -10.65 -15.50
C SER A 37 4.83 -9.43 -16.13
N ALA A 38 4.48 -9.08 -17.38
CA ALA A 38 4.98 -7.87 -18.05
C ALA A 38 4.48 -6.59 -17.37
N THR A 39 3.21 -6.57 -16.94
CA THR A 39 2.62 -5.45 -16.21
C THR A 39 3.31 -5.23 -14.87
N LYS A 40 3.54 -6.29 -14.08
CA LYS A 40 4.30 -6.21 -12.82
C LYS A 40 5.72 -5.69 -13.04
N SER A 41 6.43 -6.18 -14.06
CA SER A 41 7.77 -5.70 -14.40
C SER A 41 7.78 -4.20 -14.70
N ASN A 42 6.78 -3.70 -15.42
CA ASN A 42 6.62 -2.26 -15.69
C ASN A 42 6.31 -1.46 -14.42
N ILE A 43 5.49 -1.98 -13.51
CA ILE A 43 5.21 -1.39 -12.19
C ILE A 43 6.52 -1.27 -11.40
N TYR A 44 7.31 -2.34 -11.30
CA TYR A 44 8.60 -2.34 -10.59
C TYR A 44 9.58 -1.32 -11.18
N ALA A 45 9.73 -1.30 -12.51
CA ALA A 45 10.63 -0.35 -13.18
C ALA A 45 10.21 1.10 -12.95
N LEU A 46 8.90 1.40 -13.01
CA LEU A 46 8.38 2.75 -12.79
C LEU A 46 8.52 3.17 -11.32
N ALA A 47 8.24 2.27 -10.38
CA ALA A 47 8.40 2.51 -8.95
C ALA A 47 9.86 2.82 -8.59
N ALA A 48 10.81 2.03 -9.09
CA ALA A 48 12.24 2.24 -8.88
C ALA A 48 12.72 3.60 -9.43
N GLY A 49 12.23 3.98 -10.61
CA GLY A 49 12.58 5.25 -11.27
C GLY A 49 11.99 6.51 -10.64
N THR A 50 11.07 6.36 -9.68
CA THR A 50 10.32 7.49 -9.07
C THR A 50 10.55 7.65 -7.56
N LYS A 51 11.49 6.93 -6.99
CA LYS A 51 11.75 6.90 -5.53
C LYS A 51 10.45 6.70 -4.74
N ARG A 52 9.78 5.59 -4.96
CA ARG A 52 8.47 5.24 -4.36
C ARG A 52 7.33 6.22 -4.68
N GLY A 53 7.37 6.90 -5.81
CA GLY A 53 6.34 7.87 -6.19
C GLY A 53 6.69 9.32 -5.84
N GLU A 54 7.63 9.59 -4.92
CA GLU A 54 8.02 10.92 -4.46
C GLU A 54 8.40 11.86 -5.62
N PHE A 55 9.17 11.38 -6.59
CA PHE A 55 9.58 12.16 -7.77
C PHE A 55 8.77 11.84 -9.03
N SER A 56 7.55 11.33 -8.89
CA SER A 56 6.69 11.02 -10.03
C SER A 56 6.19 12.28 -10.73
N THR A 57 6.39 12.36 -12.03
CA THR A 57 5.67 13.32 -12.90
C THR A 57 4.19 12.91 -13.04
N SER A 58 3.34 13.85 -13.43
CA SER A 58 1.90 13.57 -13.68
C SER A 58 1.72 12.44 -14.70
N LYS A 59 2.54 12.41 -15.76
CA LYS A 59 2.51 11.34 -16.78
C LYS A 59 2.91 9.97 -16.21
N GLN A 60 3.88 9.93 -15.31
CA GLN A 60 4.30 8.68 -14.65
C GLN A 60 3.22 8.19 -13.69
N ARG A 61 2.57 9.09 -12.94
CA ARG A 61 1.41 8.74 -12.08
C ARG A 61 0.24 8.17 -12.86
N GLU A 62 -0.09 8.79 -13.99
CA GLU A 62 -1.13 8.29 -14.89
C GLU A 62 -0.80 6.91 -15.46
N ARG A 63 0.46 6.71 -15.91
CA ARG A 63 0.93 5.41 -16.39
C ARG A 63 0.89 4.35 -15.29
N MET A 64 1.31 4.66 -14.06
CA MET A 64 1.24 3.74 -12.94
C MET A 64 -0.21 3.35 -12.63
N ARG A 65 -1.12 4.32 -12.64
CA ARG A 65 -2.56 4.05 -12.46
C ARG A 65 -3.08 3.08 -13.51
N ALA A 66 -2.80 3.33 -14.78
CA ALA A 66 -3.23 2.45 -15.87
C ALA A 66 -2.66 1.03 -15.75
N LEU A 67 -1.40 0.88 -15.32
CA LEU A 67 -0.80 -0.43 -15.07
C LEU A 67 -1.50 -1.16 -13.91
N ILE A 68 -1.77 -0.47 -12.81
CA ILE A 68 -2.49 -1.04 -11.65
C ILE A 68 -3.91 -1.48 -12.05
N GLU A 69 -4.63 -0.64 -12.80
CA GLU A 69 -6.00 -0.92 -13.26
C GLU A 69 -6.08 -2.04 -14.30
N SER A 70 -4.96 -2.37 -14.96
CA SER A 70 -4.90 -3.48 -15.91
C SER A 70 -4.64 -4.84 -15.27
N LEU A 71 -4.35 -4.90 -13.96
CA LEU A 71 -4.16 -6.15 -13.22
C LEU A 71 -5.50 -6.70 -12.73
N ASP A 72 -5.79 -7.93 -13.10
CA ASP A 72 -6.91 -8.69 -12.52
C ASP A 72 -6.46 -9.34 -11.21
N ASN A 73 -7.20 -9.10 -10.12
CA ASN A 73 -6.84 -9.69 -8.83
C ASN A 73 -7.04 -11.21 -8.85
N PRO A 74 -5.97 -12.01 -8.74
CA PRO A 74 -6.08 -13.47 -8.78
C PRO A 74 -6.65 -14.06 -7.48
N THR A 75 -6.63 -13.28 -6.39
CA THR A 75 -7.03 -13.74 -5.07
C THR A 75 -8.45 -13.29 -4.73
N LYS A 76 -9.32 -14.27 -4.54
CA LYS A 76 -10.67 -14.02 -4.00
C LYS A 76 -10.56 -13.74 -2.50
N ASP A 77 -11.34 -12.75 -2.02
CA ASP A 77 -11.40 -12.37 -0.61
C ASP A 77 -9.99 -12.12 0.00
N PRO A 78 -9.17 -11.20 -0.57
CA PRO A 78 -7.76 -11.04 -0.22
C PRO A 78 -7.53 -10.63 1.24
N ALA A 79 -8.51 -10.01 1.91
CA ALA A 79 -8.40 -9.60 3.31
C ALA A 79 -8.34 -10.78 4.30
N VAL A 80 -8.80 -11.97 3.90
CA VAL A 80 -8.77 -13.19 4.71
C VAL A 80 -7.81 -14.25 4.16
N HIS A 81 -7.17 -13.97 3.02
CA HIS A 81 -6.31 -14.93 2.35
C HIS A 81 -4.96 -15.09 3.08
N PRO A 82 -4.46 -16.32 3.29
CA PRO A 82 -3.18 -16.56 3.98
C PRO A 82 -1.98 -15.85 3.36
N THR A 83 -1.96 -15.67 2.06
CA THR A 83 -0.91 -14.92 1.33
C THR A 83 -0.78 -13.46 1.82
N LEU A 84 -1.79 -12.89 2.46
CA LEU A 84 -1.69 -11.54 3.02
C LEU A 84 -0.70 -11.45 4.18
N ILE A 85 -0.59 -12.53 4.96
CA ILE A 85 0.32 -12.60 6.11
C ILE A 85 1.77 -12.64 5.62
N GLY A 86 2.62 -11.79 6.19
CA GLY A 86 4.04 -11.70 5.85
C GLY A 86 4.56 -10.28 5.87
N THR A 87 5.78 -10.12 5.38
CA THR A 87 6.49 -8.84 5.32
C THR A 87 6.43 -8.27 3.90
N TRP A 88 6.03 -7.01 3.82
CA TRP A 88 5.77 -6.29 2.58
C TRP A 88 6.55 -4.98 2.55
N GLU A 89 7.35 -4.76 1.50
CA GLU A 89 8.08 -3.50 1.30
C GLU A 89 7.33 -2.58 0.33
N LEU A 90 7.17 -1.32 0.70
CA LEU A 90 6.57 -0.30 -0.15
C LEU A 90 7.45 -0.04 -1.38
N LEU A 91 6.88 -0.21 -2.55
CA LEU A 91 7.49 0.14 -3.83
C LEU A 91 7.00 1.48 -4.37
N TYR A 92 5.71 1.80 -4.15
CA TYR A 92 5.12 3.00 -4.71
C TYR A 92 3.93 3.50 -3.88
N GLU A 93 3.83 4.80 -3.75
CA GLU A 93 2.72 5.53 -3.16
C GLU A 93 2.25 6.61 -4.14
N SER A 94 0.94 6.68 -4.39
CA SER A 94 0.38 7.44 -5.53
C SER A 94 0.28 8.94 -5.30
N SER A 95 0.27 9.41 -4.05
CA SER A 95 0.22 10.85 -3.74
C SER A 95 1.59 11.52 -3.73
N GLY A 96 2.68 10.73 -3.70
CA GLY A 96 4.05 11.21 -3.67
C GLY A 96 4.63 11.39 -2.26
N PHE A 97 3.93 10.88 -1.25
CA PHE A 97 4.36 10.93 0.14
C PHE A 97 4.59 9.52 0.72
N PRO A 98 5.76 8.88 0.51
CA PRO A 98 6.01 7.50 0.92
C PRO A 98 5.78 7.21 2.41
N PHE A 99 5.92 8.22 3.30
CA PHE A 99 5.61 8.09 4.72
C PHE A 99 4.12 7.77 4.98
N ARG A 100 3.22 8.06 4.04
CA ARG A 100 1.80 7.70 4.10
C ARG A 100 1.55 6.19 4.00
N SER A 101 2.57 5.37 3.77
CA SER A 101 2.46 3.93 3.94
C SER A 101 2.25 3.53 5.42
N SER A 102 2.60 4.41 6.38
CA SER A 102 2.35 4.19 7.80
C SER A 102 0.88 4.51 8.18
N PRO A 103 0.19 3.59 8.85
CA PRO A 103 -1.20 3.77 9.30
C PRO A 103 -1.43 4.98 10.21
N PHE A 104 -0.39 5.45 10.89
CA PHE A 104 -0.45 6.71 11.65
C PHE A 104 -0.91 7.88 10.78
N PHE A 105 -0.35 8.02 9.58
CA PHE A 105 -0.74 9.10 8.66
C PHE A 105 -2.15 8.92 8.09
N TRP A 106 -2.66 7.69 8.00
CA TRP A 106 -4.06 7.47 7.60
C TRP A 106 -5.02 8.04 8.64
N ALA A 107 -4.73 7.78 9.93
CA ALA A 107 -5.52 8.32 11.02
C ALA A 107 -5.39 9.85 11.14
N VAL A 108 -4.19 10.41 10.91
CA VAL A 108 -3.99 11.86 10.83
C VAL A 108 -4.81 12.46 9.68
N GLY A 109 -4.82 11.83 8.50
CA GLY A 109 -5.65 12.27 7.38
C GLY A 109 -7.13 12.29 7.72
N LYS A 110 -7.62 11.23 8.35
CA LYS A 110 -9.01 11.15 8.82
C LYS A 110 -9.35 12.24 9.84
N LEU A 111 -8.42 12.52 10.76
CA LEU A 111 -8.62 13.54 11.79
C LEU A 111 -8.62 14.96 11.23
N LEU A 112 -7.73 15.26 10.28
CA LEU A 112 -7.54 16.61 9.72
C LEU A 112 -8.47 16.91 8.54
N GLY A 113 -9.02 15.89 7.88
CA GLY A 113 -9.89 16.04 6.71
C GLY A 113 -9.22 16.86 5.61
N GLU A 114 -9.85 17.94 5.16
CA GLU A 114 -9.33 18.81 4.09
C GLU A 114 -7.98 19.46 4.40
N GLN A 115 -7.58 19.55 5.65
CA GLN A 115 -6.29 20.12 6.07
C GLN A 115 -5.15 19.10 6.01
N ALA A 116 -5.42 17.83 5.72
CA ALA A 116 -4.43 16.77 5.71
C ALA A 116 -3.31 17.01 4.67
N ASP A 117 -3.66 17.53 3.49
CA ASP A 117 -2.67 17.80 2.42
C ASP A 117 -1.65 18.86 2.83
N PHE A 118 -2.08 19.89 3.56
CA PHE A 118 -1.16 20.88 4.13
C PHE A 118 -0.21 20.24 5.14
N PHE A 119 -0.75 19.41 6.03
CA PHE A 119 0.06 18.67 7.01
C PHE A 119 1.08 17.75 6.33
N TYR A 120 0.66 16.98 5.32
CA TYR A 120 1.57 16.09 4.58
C TYR A 120 2.67 16.86 3.86
N SER A 121 2.31 17.97 3.20
CA SER A 121 3.31 18.82 2.53
C SER A 121 4.29 19.44 3.51
N ALA A 122 3.83 19.88 4.68
CA ALA A 122 4.71 20.42 5.72
C ALA A 122 5.63 19.34 6.30
N HIS A 123 5.13 18.12 6.52
CA HIS A 123 5.91 16.99 7.00
C HIS A 123 6.97 16.58 5.97
N ASP A 124 6.59 16.46 4.68
CA ASP A 124 7.50 16.16 3.59
C ASP A 124 8.62 17.20 3.49
N HIS A 125 8.26 18.47 3.57
CA HIS A 125 9.22 19.56 3.58
C HIS A 125 10.21 19.45 4.75
N GLN A 126 9.73 19.17 5.96
CA GLN A 126 10.59 18.98 7.14
C GLN A 126 11.53 17.78 7.00
N THR A 127 11.07 16.67 6.44
CA THR A 127 11.89 15.47 6.25
C THR A 127 12.85 15.59 5.08
N SER A 128 12.56 16.45 4.09
CA SER A 128 13.39 16.68 2.89
C SER A 128 14.41 17.80 3.05
N ILE A 129 14.21 18.71 4.00
CA ILE A 129 15.18 19.79 4.30
C ILE A 129 16.50 19.15 4.75
N PHE A 130 17.59 19.70 4.27
CA PHE A 130 18.96 19.29 4.58
C PHE A 130 19.37 17.90 4.08
N GLY A 131 18.67 17.33 3.10
CA GLY A 131 19.04 16.05 2.50
C GLY A 131 18.54 14.83 3.29
N GLY A 132 17.55 15.02 4.15
CA GLY A 132 16.80 13.93 4.75
C GLY A 132 15.93 13.19 3.75
N GLY A 133 15.21 12.19 4.20
CA GLY A 133 14.27 11.44 3.36
C GLY A 133 13.69 10.21 4.04
N VAL A 134 12.71 9.62 3.37
CA VAL A 134 12.13 8.34 3.78
C VAL A 134 12.91 7.21 3.09
N GLY A 135 13.42 6.29 3.89
CA GLY A 135 14.09 5.07 3.44
C GLY A 135 13.10 3.95 3.15
N ALA A 136 13.47 2.70 3.47
CA ALA A 136 12.58 1.56 3.32
C ALA A 136 11.35 1.71 4.24
N CYS A 137 10.19 1.38 3.72
CA CYS A 137 8.95 1.30 4.48
C CYS A 137 8.43 -0.13 4.39
N LEU A 138 8.39 -0.80 5.53
CA LEU A 138 7.96 -2.18 5.64
C LEU A 138 6.60 -2.25 6.34
N GLN A 139 5.76 -3.18 5.92
CA GLN A 139 4.57 -3.57 6.67
C GLN A 139 4.64 -5.07 6.97
N ARG A 140 4.59 -5.42 8.25
CA ARG A 140 4.46 -6.80 8.73
C ARG A 140 3.02 -7.05 9.11
N ILE A 141 2.36 -7.93 8.37
CA ILE A 141 0.97 -8.31 8.61
C ILE A 141 0.97 -9.69 9.24
N GLY A 142 0.45 -9.78 10.45
CA GLY A 142 0.25 -11.03 11.19
C GLY A 142 -1.24 -11.31 11.40
N THR A 143 -1.55 -12.41 12.09
CA THR A 143 -2.92 -12.72 12.49
C THR A 143 -3.43 -11.70 13.50
N GLY A 144 -4.30 -10.81 13.04
CA GLY A 144 -4.88 -9.74 13.88
C GLY A 144 -3.92 -8.60 14.24
N THR A 145 -2.77 -8.48 13.58
CA THR A 145 -1.78 -7.43 13.85
C THR A 145 -1.23 -6.82 12.57
N LEU A 146 -0.89 -5.54 12.63
CA LEU A 146 -0.11 -4.85 11.61
C LEU A 146 0.93 -3.97 12.28
N GLU A 147 2.18 -4.11 11.82
CA GLU A 147 3.29 -3.25 12.17
C GLU A 147 3.81 -2.58 10.90
N SER A 148 3.94 -1.27 10.93
CA SER A 148 4.56 -0.49 9.85
C SER A 148 5.85 0.11 10.38
N ASP A 149 6.96 -0.15 9.69
CA ASP A 149 8.31 0.30 10.02
C ASP A 149 8.82 1.16 8.87
N CYS A 150 8.90 2.47 9.06
CA CYS A 150 9.43 3.41 8.08
C CYS A 150 10.79 3.92 8.54
N VAL A 151 11.83 3.62 7.77
CA VAL A 151 13.16 4.19 7.99
C VAL A 151 13.16 5.66 7.59
N VAL A 152 13.62 6.51 8.49
CA VAL A 152 13.76 7.95 8.27
C VAL A 152 15.24 8.30 8.33
N GLN A 153 15.71 9.02 7.32
CA GLN A 153 17.03 9.63 7.30
C GLN A 153 16.86 11.11 7.65
N ALA A 154 17.52 11.56 8.70
CA ALA A 154 17.70 12.97 8.98
C ALA A 154 19.15 13.36 8.67
N SER A 155 19.35 14.43 7.92
CA SER A 155 20.68 14.96 7.67
C SER A 155 20.69 16.48 7.83
N LEU A 156 21.82 17.01 8.31
CA LEU A 156 22.06 18.44 8.46
C LEU A 156 23.29 18.82 7.63
N GLY A 157 23.06 19.59 6.56
CA GLY A 157 24.11 20.16 5.74
C GLY A 157 24.19 21.69 5.91
N VAL A 158 25.38 22.27 5.79
CA VAL A 158 25.55 23.74 5.81
C VAL A 158 25.94 24.21 4.41
N PRO A 159 25.04 24.95 3.70
CA PRO A 159 25.52 25.72 2.53
C PRO A 159 26.48 26.80 2.97
N PRO A 160 27.57 27.10 2.28
CA PRO A 160 27.96 26.79 0.90
C PRO A 160 29.15 25.83 0.74
N ILE A 161 29.49 25.06 1.78
CA ILE A 161 30.73 24.24 1.81
C ILE A 161 30.52 22.88 1.10
N GLY A 162 29.70 22.85 0.06
CA GLY A 162 29.28 21.60 -0.60
C GLY A 162 28.19 20.90 0.22
N PHE A 163 27.24 20.23 -0.47
CA PHE A 163 26.13 19.52 0.14
C PHE A 163 26.52 18.20 0.84
N SER A 164 27.76 18.06 1.29
CA SER A 164 28.13 16.95 2.16
C SER A 164 27.47 17.17 3.50
N PRO A 165 26.62 16.27 3.98
CA PRO A 165 26.01 16.40 5.28
C PRO A 165 27.12 16.40 6.34
N ILE A 166 27.18 17.45 7.16
CA ILE A 166 28.04 17.49 8.36
C ILE A 166 27.56 16.41 9.33
N PHE A 167 26.31 15.99 9.15
CA PHE A 167 25.62 15.14 10.05
C PHE A 167 24.52 14.38 9.31
N ALA A 168 24.47 13.04 9.46
CA ALA A 168 23.39 12.20 8.99
C ALA A 168 23.09 11.16 10.08
N GLY A 169 21.81 10.94 10.36
CA GLY A 169 21.34 9.92 11.27
C GLY A 169 20.22 9.11 10.63
N TYR A 170 20.16 7.83 10.96
CA TYR A 170 19.09 6.94 10.52
C TYR A 170 18.31 6.46 11.74
N GLY A 171 17.01 6.36 11.57
CA GLY A 171 16.13 5.81 12.58
C GLY A 171 14.91 5.17 11.94
N SER A 172 14.12 4.47 12.73
CA SER A 172 12.83 3.92 12.31
C SER A 172 11.71 4.55 13.11
N VAL A 173 10.61 4.81 12.42
CA VAL A 173 9.31 5.14 13.01
C VAL A 173 8.42 3.93 12.85
N ILE A 174 8.05 3.31 13.97
CA ILE A 174 7.30 2.07 14.00
C ILE A 174 5.89 2.35 14.50
N THR A 175 4.89 2.06 13.67
CA THR A 175 3.46 2.13 14.03
C THR A 175 2.92 0.72 14.21
N LYS A 176 2.28 0.46 15.35
CA LYS A 176 1.65 -0.83 15.65
C LYS A 176 0.17 -0.68 15.89
N GLY A 177 -0.59 -1.68 15.46
CA GLY A 177 -2.01 -1.76 15.71
C GLY A 177 -2.56 -3.17 15.57
N THR A 178 -3.81 -3.32 15.97
CA THR A 178 -4.59 -4.55 15.78
C THR A 178 -5.40 -4.44 14.51
N THR A 179 -5.58 -5.57 13.82
CA THR A 179 -6.36 -5.63 12.59
C THR A 179 -7.58 -6.52 12.75
N ARG A 180 -8.64 -6.19 12.02
CA ARG A 180 -9.82 -7.02 11.84
C ARG A 180 -10.25 -7.01 10.37
N THR A 181 -10.82 -8.09 9.92
CA THR A 181 -11.48 -8.13 8.61
C THR A 181 -12.79 -7.35 8.69
N VAL A 182 -13.02 -6.44 7.76
CA VAL A 182 -14.27 -5.68 7.60
C VAL A 182 -15.18 -6.42 6.62
N ASP A 183 -14.60 -6.81 5.48
CA ASP A 183 -15.24 -7.61 4.42
C ASP A 183 -14.17 -8.41 3.65
N GLY A 184 -14.53 -9.01 2.50
CA GLY A 184 -13.64 -9.89 1.73
C GLY A 184 -12.37 -9.22 1.23
N ASP A 185 -12.36 -7.91 1.01
CA ASP A 185 -11.21 -7.18 0.48
C ASP A 185 -10.68 -6.08 1.42
N THR A 186 -11.35 -5.79 2.53
CA THR A 186 -11.06 -4.66 3.40
C THR A 186 -10.63 -5.07 4.80
N ILE A 187 -9.50 -4.53 5.24
CA ILE A 187 -8.99 -4.65 6.61
C ILE A 187 -9.24 -3.34 7.35
N GLY A 188 -9.86 -3.42 8.52
CA GLY A 188 -9.85 -2.35 9.52
C GLY A 188 -8.64 -2.51 10.45
N MET A 189 -7.99 -1.42 10.78
CA MET A 189 -6.89 -1.37 11.73
C MET A 189 -7.21 -0.36 12.83
N THR A 190 -6.98 -0.75 14.07
CA THR A 190 -7.01 0.16 15.22
C THR A 190 -5.58 0.41 15.67
N LEU A 191 -5.15 1.67 15.60
CA LEU A 191 -3.83 2.11 16.02
C LEU A 191 -3.65 1.90 17.53
N ALA A 192 -2.48 1.39 17.93
CA ALA A 192 -2.11 1.25 19.32
C ALA A 192 -1.00 2.23 19.68
N SER A 193 0.16 2.11 19.07
CA SER A 193 1.34 2.90 19.43
C SER A 193 2.17 3.35 18.22
N LEU A 194 2.88 4.45 18.43
CA LEU A 194 3.99 4.91 17.59
C LEU A 194 5.25 4.85 18.43
N SER A 195 6.30 4.21 17.93
CA SER A 195 7.61 4.21 18.57
C SER A 195 8.71 4.60 17.61
N THR A 196 9.80 5.13 18.15
CA THR A 196 10.97 5.52 17.37
C THR A 196 12.19 4.74 17.85
N THR A 197 13.02 4.31 16.90
CA THR A 197 14.35 3.76 17.16
C THR A 197 15.39 4.56 16.40
N VAL A 198 16.52 4.84 17.05
CA VAL A 198 17.67 5.52 16.42
C VAL A 198 18.75 4.46 16.23
N ARG A 199 19.32 4.35 15.04
CA ARG A 199 20.46 3.47 14.77
C ARG A 199 21.69 4.04 15.47
N GLN A 200 22.21 3.30 16.44
CA GLN A 200 23.35 3.71 17.26
C GLN A 200 24.71 3.41 16.61
N ASP A 201 24.74 2.63 15.54
CA ASP A 201 25.98 2.19 14.87
C ASP A 201 26.64 3.31 14.04
N ASP A 202 25.95 4.42 13.83
CA ASP A 202 26.46 5.60 13.13
C ASP A 202 27.07 6.58 14.14
N ALA A 203 28.39 6.69 14.14
CA ALA A 203 29.12 7.68 14.96
C ALA A 203 28.74 9.15 14.70
N SER A 204 27.92 9.38 13.66
CA SER A 204 27.41 10.68 13.24
C SER A 204 26.10 11.10 13.90
N VAL A 205 25.45 10.20 14.69
CA VAL A 205 24.19 10.55 15.36
C VAL A 205 24.45 11.56 16.47
N LEU A 206 23.82 12.74 16.41
CA LEU A 206 23.89 13.71 17.50
C LEU A 206 23.41 13.05 18.80
N PRO A 207 24.21 13.16 19.88
CA PRO A 207 23.77 12.68 21.20
C PRO A 207 22.40 13.25 21.61
N ALA A 208 22.05 14.43 21.10
CA ALA A 208 20.76 15.07 21.29
C ALA A 208 19.57 14.28 20.70
N LEU A 209 19.77 13.37 19.75
CA LEU A 209 18.70 12.52 19.20
C LEU A 209 18.51 11.21 19.98
N ASN A 210 19.40 10.88 20.89
CA ASN A 210 19.29 9.66 21.69
C ASN A 210 18.05 9.65 22.59
N PHE A 211 17.49 10.81 22.94
CA PHE A 211 16.23 10.86 23.71
C PHE A 211 15.03 10.31 22.92
N LEU A 212 15.11 10.30 21.57
CA LEU A 212 14.07 9.71 20.73
C LEU A 212 14.14 8.19 20.70
N ASN A 213 15.29 7.60 21.05
CA ASN A 213 15.47 6.16 20.99
C ASN A 213 14.61 5.44 22.04
N GLY A 214 13.77 4.51 21.57
CA GLY A 214 12.84 3.76 22.43
C GLY A 214 11.64 4.56 22.92
N THR A 215 11.48 5.83 22.49
CA THR A 215 10.29 6.61 22.84
C THR A 215 9.05 5.97 22.23
N THR A 216 8.04 5.71 23.05
CA THR A 216 6.76 5.15 22.59
C THR A 216 5.62 6.08 23.01
N VAL A 217 4.77 6.40 22.05
CA VAL A 217 3.58 7.23 22.25
C VAL A 217 2.32 6.38 21.99
N PRO A 218 1.36 6.34 22.93
CA PRO A 218 0.09 5.63 22.75
C PRO A 218 -0.83 6.43 21.83
N VAL A 219 -0.49 6.52 20.54
CA VAL A 219 -1.17 7.40 19.57
C VAL A 219 -2.65 7.06 19.41
N GLY A 220 -3.03 5.79 19.55
CA GLY A 220 -4.43 5.38 19.50
C GLY A 220 -5.27 6.03 20.60
N GLU A 221 -4.78 6.04 21.84
CA GLU A 221 -5.46 6.71 22.96
C GLU A 221 -5.50 8.23 22.78
N VAL A 222 -4.40 8.82 22.34
CA VAL A 222 -4.32 10.27 22.11
C VAL A 222 -5.32 10.69 21.03
N MET A 223 -5.37 9.98 19.91
CA MET A 223 -6.29 10.30 18.82
C MET A 223 -7.75 10.14 19.22
N ASN A 224 -8.09 9.07 19.93
CA ASN A 224 -9.47 8.85 20.41
C ASN A 224 -9.92 9.86 21.46
N ARG A 225 -8.98 10.48 22.21
CA ARG A 225 -9.31 11.60 23.12
C ARG A 225 -9.68 12.89 22.35
N ILE A 226 -9.12 13.08 21.14
CA ILE A 226 -9.43 14.24 20.29
C ILE A 226 -10.77 14.01 19.58
N THR A 227 -10.94 12.86 18.95
CA THR A 227 -12.17 12.48 18.25
C THR A 227 -12.37 10.97 18.39
N ASP A 228 -13.50 10.56 18.94
CA ASP A 228 -13.82 9.15 19.13
C ASP A 228 -13.77 8.39 17.79
N GLY A 229 -13.13 7.21 17.81
CA GLY A 229 -12.92 6.36 16.62
C GLY A 229 -11.91 6.90 15.60
N SER A 230 -11.17 7.98 15.88
CA SER A 230 -10.16 8.53 14.94
C SER A 230 -8.93 7.63 14.79
N SER A 231 -8.68 6.73 15.75
CA SER A 231 -7.62 5.72 15.65
C SER A 231 -7.97 4.54 14.74
N GLU A 232 -9.23 4.40 14.32
CA GLU A 232 -9.65 3.32 13.42
C GLU A 232 -9.56 3.79 11.96
N VAL A 233 -8.78 3.05 11.17
CA VAL A 233 -8.53 3.30 9.75
C VAL A 233 -8.79 2.05 8.93
N LYS A 234 -9.04 2.21 7.63
CA LYS A 234 -9.32 1.09 6.73
C LYS A 234 -8.37 1.09 5.54
N MET A 235 -8.12 -0.10 5.04
CA MET A 235 -7.31 -0.35 3.85
C MET A 235 -8.00 -1.43 3.02
N ARG A 236 -8.31 -1.13 1.77
CA ARG A 236 -8.84 -2.09 0.80
C ARG A 236 -7.71 -2.71 0.01
N ILE A 237 -7.70 -4.04 -0.13
CA ILE A 237 -6.72 -4.78 -0.91
C ILE A 237 -7.31 -5.01 -2.29
N THR A 238 -6.78 -4.33 -3.30
CA THR A 238 -7.28 -4.37 -4.67
C THR A 238 -6.58 -5.40 -5.53
N TYR A 239 -5.39 -5.84 -5.12
CA TYR A 239 -4.62 -6.91 -5.76
C TYR A 239 -3.77 -7.64 -4.73
N LEU A 240 -3.71 -8.96 -4.80
CA LEU A 240 -2.87 -9.80 -3.93
C LEU A 240 -2.44 -11.07 -4.65
N ASP A 241 -1.14 -11.31 -4.73
CA ASP A 241 -0.54 -12.60 -5.05
C ASP A 241 0.69 -12.85 -4.17
N ASP A 242 1.51 -13.85 -4.51
CA ASP A 242 2.67 -14.25 -3.71
C ASP A 242 3.79 -13.20 -3.71
N GLU A 243 3.83 -12.29 -4.68
CA GLU A 243 4.91 -11.31 -4.88
C GLU A 243 4.47 -9.87 -4.68
N LEU A 244 3.24 -9.54 -5.07
CA LEU A 244 2.72 -8.18 -5.18
C LEU A 244 1.42 -8.03 -4.38
N ARG A 245 1.32 -6.94 -3.64
CA ARG A 245 0.10 -6.48 -2.99
C ARG A 245 -0.17 -5.02 -3.37
N ILE A 246 -1.38 -4.72 -3.79
CA ILE A 246 -1.84 -3.35 -4.00
C ILE A 246 -2.99 -3.07 -3.06
N SER A 247 -2.87 -1.97 -2.35
CA SER A 247 -3.88 -1.53 -1.38
C SER A 247 -4.33 -0.12 -1.70
N GLU A 248 -5.56 0.20 -1.34
CA GLU A 248 -6.17 1.51 -1.52
C GLU A 248 -6.67 2.02 -0.16
N LEU A 249 -6.32 3.25 0.17
CA LEU A 249 -6.77 3.92 1.38
C LEU A 249 -8.14 4.56 1.17
N GLU A 250 -8.79 5.01 2.25
CA GLU A 250 -10.13 5.63 2.21
C GLU A 250 -10.18 6.91 1.36
N ASP A 251 -9.06 7.59 1.16
CA ASP A 251 -8.93 8.78 0.28
C ASP A 251 -8.55 8.46 -1.18
N GLY A 252 -8.51 7.17 -1.55
CA GLY A 252 -8.16 6.72 -2.88
C GLY A 252 -6.65 6.60 -3.15
N THR A 253 -5.79 6.90 -2.17
CA THR A 253 -4.35 6.70 -2.29
C THR A 253 -4.02 5.22 -2.48
N LYS A 254 -3.24 4.91 -3.51
CA LYS A 254 -2.81 3.55 -3.80
C LYS A 254 -1.40 3.31 -3.28
N LEU A 255 -1.23 2.17 -2.63
CA LEU A 255 0.01 1.67 -2.05
C LEU A 255 0.38 0.36 -2.74
N VAL A 256 1.54 0.30 -3.35
CA VAL A 256 2.06 -0.90 -4.04
C VAL A 256 3.19 -1.47 -3.22
N TYR A 257 3.10 -2.73 -2.87
CA TYR A 257 4.08 -3.43 -2.05
C TYR A 257 4.59 -4.69 -2.76
N ARG A 258 5.86 -5.03 -2.53
CA ARG A 258 6.38 -6.36 -2.84
C ARG A 258 6.56 -7.18 -1.57
N ARG A 259 6.46 -8.50 -1.70
CA ARG A 259 6.82 -9.41 -0.62
C ARG A 259 8.33 -9.39 -0.38
N VAL A 260 8.72 -9.46 0.89
CA VAL A 260 10.12 -9.62 1.31
C VAL A 260 10.23 -10.97 2.03
N GLU A 261 11.19 -11.77 1.60
CA GLU A 261 11.59 -12.99 2.31
C GLU A 261 12.43 -12.56 3.53
N GLU A 262 12.09 -13.09 4.71
CA GLU A 262 12.83 -12.89 5.95
C GLU A 262 13.95 -13.91 6.09
#